data_c0352ce45e2cdde0869bfd7fd2e7cb27
#
_entry.id   c0352ce45e2cdde0869bfd7fd2e7cb27
#
_cell.length_a   1.000
_cell.length_b   1.000
_cell.length_c   1.000
_cell.angle_alpha   90.00
_cell.angle_beta   90.00
_cell.angle_gamma   90.00
#
_symmetry.space_group_name_H-M   'P 1'
#
loop_
_entity.id
_entity.type
_entity.pdbx_description
1 polymer ?
#
loop_
_entity_poly.entity_id
_entity_poly.type
_entity_poly.pdbx_seq_one_letter_code
_entity_poly.pdbx_strand_id
1 'polypeptide(L)'
;MSQKQVRVAIVGLGFGAEFIPIYQKHPGAEMYGICQRNAERLAKIGDTFGVPQRFTRFEDVLADPKVDFVHINSPIPDHAWMSIAALKAGKHVLCTVPMATTVEECRQIVELVQQTGLKYMMAETVVYSREFLFLKELYQQGELGKIQYLAASHPQDMDGWPEYWERMIPMHYATHVVSPCLGLMNSRAEYVSCFGSGTVRDDIRNKSGNRFAVESCHLAIKDSDVVAHIWRFLYDTARQYRESFDVYGTKKSFEWTLVEGQPHILHTAKQPEPEIPSPVTVPDYAHRLPEPIRPFTRSIQDSAHLSFIQGAGHGGSHPHLVNEFVTALREGRDPWPNAVQSANWTCVGLCAHESALAGGQIVRLPDFTLA
;
A
#
# COMPACT_ATOMS: atom_id res chain seq x y z
N MET A 1 -33.64 -5.13 -6.40
CA MET A 1 -32.96 -6.42 -6.53
C MET A 1 -31.67 -6.34 -5.73
N SER A 2 -31.41 -7.25 -4.78
CA SER A 2 -30.12 -7.29 -4.06
C SER A 2 -29.02 -7.55 -5.07
N GLN A 3 -28.09 -6.61 -5.25
CA GLN A 3 -26.91 -6.83 -6.10
C GLN A 3 -26.12 -8.01 -5.51
N LYS A 4 -25.68 -8.92 -6.38
CA LYS A 4 -24.90 -10.11 -6.00
C LYS A 4 -23.63 -9.70 -5.25
N GLN A 5 -23.34 -10.36 -4.12
CA GLN A 5 -22.07 -10.20 -3.41
C GLN A 5 -20.92 -10.76 -4.25
N VAL A 6 -19.75 -10.12 -4.18
CA VAL A 6 -18.51 -10.65 -4.80
C VAL A 6 -17.80 -11.56 -3.81
N ARG A 7 -17.35 -12.72 -4.27
CA ARG A 7 -16.76 -13.78 -3.43
C ARG A 7 -15.25 -13.71 -3.45
N VAL A 8 -14.67 -13.52 -2.27
CA VAL A 8 -13.22 -13.40 -2.07
C VAL A 8 -12.61 -14.68 -1.53
N ALA A 9 -11.42 -15.02 -2.05
CA ALA A 9 -10.49 -15.93 -1.40
C ALA A 9 -9.22 -15.16 -0.97
N ILE A 10 -8.89 -15.20 0.33
CA ILE A 10 -7.67 -14.59 0.86
C ILE A 10 -6.54 -15.62 0.77
N VAL A 11 -5.40 -15.21 0.20
CA VAL A 11 -4.21 -16.04 0.01
C VAL A 11 -3.05 -15.47 0.82
N GLY A 12 -2.51 -16.28 1.74
CA GLY A 12 -1.52 -15.82 2.73
C GLY A 12 -2.19 -15.25 3.98
N LEU A 13 -2.15 -15.99 5.08
CA LEU A 13 -2.89 -15.70 6.31
C LEU A 13 -1.99 -15.15 7.44
N GLY A 14 -0.78 -14.70 7.12
CA GLY A 14 0.03 -13.93 8.07
C GLY A 14 -0.63 -12.59 8.38
N PHE A 15 -0.58 -11.71 7.41
CA PHE A 15 -1.24 -10.41 7.43
C PHE A 15 -2.70 -10.51 6.95
N GLY A 16 -2.98 -11.36 5.96
CA GLY A 16 -4.30 -11.47 5.32
C GLY A 16 -5.46 -11.82 6.27
N ALA A 17 -5.18 -12.47 7.41
CA ALA A 17 -6.24 -12.79 8.37
C ALA A 17 -6.93 -11.53 8.94
N GLU A 18 -6.27 -10.37 8.95
CA GLU A 18 -6.85 -9.09 9.38
C GLU A 18 -8.04 -8.65 8.55
N PHE A 19 -8.09 -9.05 7.29
CA PHE A 19 -9.16 -8.68 6.36
C PHE A 19 -10.39 -9.60 6.45
N ILE A 20 -10.27 -10.79 7.06
CA ILE A 20 -11.37 -11.76 7.15
C ILE A 20 -12.63 -11.13 7.77
N PRO A 21 -12.59 -10.53 8.98
CA PRO A 21 -13.78 -9.96 9.59
C PRO A 21 -14.36 -8.76 8.83
N ILE A 22 -13.51 -8.03 8.09
CA ILE A 22 -13.97 -6.92 7.26
C ILE A 22 -14.81 -7.45 6.10
N TYR A 23 -14.35 -8.48 5.37
CA TYR A 23 -15.13 -9.11 4.31
C TYR A 23 -16.39 -9.77 4.83
N GLN A 24 -16.35 -10.42 6.00
CA GLN A 24 -17.52 -11.04 6.62
C GLN A 24 -18.63 -10.04 6.96
N LYS A 25 -18.26 -8.80 7.26
CA LYS A 25 -19.22 -7.73 7.61
C LYS A 25 -19.57 -6.84 6.42
N HIS A 26 -18.81 -6.88 5.33
CA HIS A 26 -19.04 -6.02 4.18
C HIS A 26 -20.30 -6.43 3.41
N PRO A 27 -21.31 -5.55 3.22
CA PRO A 27 -22.60 -5.93 2.63
C PRO A 27 -22.50 -6.37 1.17
N GLY A 28 -21.46 -5.96 0.45
CA GLY A 28 -21.20 -6.27 -0.95
C GLY A 28 -20.26 -7.45 -1.20
N ALA A 29 -19.70 -8.06 -0.15
CA ALA A 29 -18.73 -9.15 -0.26
C ALA A 29 -19.20 -10.42 0.47
N GLU A 30 -18.74 -11.56 -0.01
CA GLU A 30 -18.79 -12.84 0.68
C GLU A 30 -17.37 -13.30 0.96
N MET A 31 -17.01 -13.47 2.25
CA MET A 31 -15.76 -14.10 2.66
C MET A 31 -15.86 -15.61 2.35
N TYR A 32 -15.54 -15.96 1.12
CA TYR A 32 -15.79 -17.32 0.60
C TYR A 32 -14.74 -18.32 1.06
N GLY A 33 -13.46 -18.00 0.93
CA GLY A 33 -12.40 -18.95 1.22
C GLY A 33 -11.08 -18.36 1.64
N ILE A 34 -10.26 -19.19 2.27
CA ILE A 34 -8.92 -18.86 2.72
C ILE A 34 -7.90 -19.88 2.22
N CYS A 35 -6.70 -19.43 1.89
CA CYS A 35 -5.61 -20.26 1.38
C CYS A 35 -4.33 -20.08 2.18
N GLN A 36 -3.78 -21.21 2.68
CA GLN A 36 -2.51 -21.25 3.43
C GLN A 36 -1.86 -22.61 3.30
N ARG A 37 -0.57 -22.67 2.96
CA ARG A 37 0.17 -23.93 2.77
C ARG A 37 0.25 -24.81 4.03
N ASN A 38 0.37 -24.20 5.20
CA ASN A 38 0.38 -24.92 6.48
C ASN A 38 -1.07 -25.28 6.86
N ALA A 39 -1.40 -26.57 6.78
CA ALA A 39 -2.75 -27.08 7.00
C ALA A 39 -3.25 -26.87 8.44
N GLU A 40 -2.39 -26.99 9.45
CA GLU A 40 -2.73 -26.78 10.86
C GLU A 40 -3.12 -25.30 11.10
N ARG A 41 -2.29 -24.36 10.62
CA ARG A 41 -2.57 -22.93 10.71
C ARG A 41 -3.84 -22.58 9.93
N LEU A 42 -4.03 -23.17 8.75
CA LEU A 42 -5.23 -22.99 7.94
C LEU A 42 -6.48 -23.44 8.69
N ALA A 43 -6.44 -24.63 9.31
CA ALA A 43 -7.54 -25.13 10.13
C ALA A 43 -7.85 -24.19 11.31
N LYS A 44 -6.81 -23.81 12.07
CA LYS A 44 -6.97 -22.92 13.21
C LYS A 44 -7.62 -21.59 12.85
N ILE A 45 -7.15 -20.92 11.78
CA ILE A 45 -7.72 -19.65 11.32
C ILE A 45 -9.14 -19.85 10.78
N GLY A 46 -9.36 -20.90 9.98
CA GLY A 46 -10.68 -21.24 9.45
C GLY A 46 -11.71 -21.50 10.55
N ASP A 47 -11.32 -22.18 11.63
CA ASP A 47 -12.20 -22.44 12.78
C ASP A 47 -12.47 -21.16 13.57
N THR A 48 -11.42 -20.37 13.83
CA THR A 48 -11.54 -19.10 14.57
C THR A 48 -12.51 -18.12 13.91
N PHE A 49 -12.41 -17.96 12.60
CA PHE A 49 -13.25 -17.03 11.85
C PHE A 49 -14.49 -17.67 11.21
N GLY A 50 -14.71 -18.96 11.38
CA GLY A 50 -15.86 -19.68 10.80
C GLY A 50 -15.84 -19.68 9.26
N VAL A 51 -14.66 -19.73 8.61
CA VAL A 51 -14.55 -19.79 7.16
C VAL A 51 -14.52 -21.26 6.72
N PRO A 52 -15.56 -21.74 6.00
CA PRO A 52 -15.69 -23.16 5.70
C PRO A 52 -14.79 -23.60 4.52
N GLN A 53 -14.62 -22.73 3.50
CA GLN A 53 -13.83 -23.07 2.33
C GLN A 53 -12.35 -22.81 2.58
N ARG A 54 -11.55 -23.88 2.47
CA ARG A 54 -10.12 -23.86 2.85
C ARG A 54 -9.28 -24.53 1.78
N PHE A 55 -8.24 -23.86 1.35
CA PHE A 55 -7.33 -24.34 0.31
C PHE A 55 -5.90 -24.42 0.85
N THR A 56 -5.21 -25.51 0.59
CA THR A 56 -3.78 -25.65 0.90
C THR A 56 -2.89 -25.27 -0.29
N ARG A 57 -3.47 -25.16 -1.50
CA ARG A 57 -2.78 -24.85 -2.74
C ARG A 57 -3.48 -23.67 -3.45
N PHE A 58 -2.68 -22.78 -4.02
CA PHE A 58 -3.20 -21.62 -4.75
C PHE A 58 -3.91 -22.02 -6.05
N GLU A 59 -3.42 -23.06 -6.72
CA GLU A 59 -4.03 -23.60 -7.94
C GLU A 59 -5.48 -24.04 -7.72
N ASP A 60 -5.79 -24.56 -6.55
CA ASP A 60 -7.15 -24.98 -6.20
C ASP A 60 -8.08 -23.76 -6.01
N VAL A 61 -7.54 -22.63 -5.51
CA VAL A 61 -8.28 -21.35 -5.47
C VAL A 61 -8.59 -20.86 -6.88
N LEU A 62 -7.60 -20.94 -7.79
CA LEU A 62 -7.75 -20.50 -9.18
C LEU A 62 -8.75 -21.35 -9.96
N ALA A 63 -8.78 -22.64 -9.68
CA ALA A 63 -9.69 -23.60 -10.33
C ALA A 63 -11.14 -23.50 -9.83
N ASP A 64 -11.38 -22.89 -8.67
CA ASP A 64 -12.73 -22.79 -8.12
C ASP A 64 -13.56 -21.71 -8.84
N PRO A 65 -14.62 -22.07 -9.58
CA PRO A 65 -15.45 -21.11 -10.31
C PRO A 65 -16.28 -20.19 -9.40
N LYS A 66 -16.35 -20.49 -8.12
CA LYS A 66 -17.06 -19.66 -7.16
C LYS A 66 -16.24 -18.47 -6.66
N VAL A 67 -14.92 -18.48 -6.82
CA VAL A 67 -14.05 -17.36 -6.47
C VAL A 67 -14.15 -16.28 -7.54
N ASP A 68 -14.61 -15.11 -7.20
CA ASP A 68 -14.71 -13.97 -8.11
C ASP A 68 -13.38 -13.18 -8.12
N PHE A 69 -12.71 -13.03 -6.96
CA PHE A 69 -11.40 -12.39 -6.85
C PHE A 69 -10.52 -13.01 -5.76
N VAL A 70 -9.22 -12.80 -5.88
CA VAL A 70 -8.24 -13.19 -4.88
C VAL A 70 -7.66 -11.96 -4.18
N HIS A 71 -7.51 -12.03 -2.86
CA HIS A 71 -6.76 -11.05 -2.08
C HIS A 71 -5.42 -11.68 -1.69
N ILE A 72 -4.34 -11.29 -2.39
CA ILE A 72 -3.00 -11.84 -2.25
C ILE A 72 -2.28 -11.11 -1.12
N ASN A 73 -1.92 -11.85 -0.07
CA ASN A 73 -1.15 -11.42 1.10
C ASN A 73 0.03 -12.37 1.35
N SER A 74 0.54 -12.98 0.29
CA SER A 74 1.70 -13.86 0.30
C SER A 74 2.99 -13.06 0.55
N PRO A 75 4.16 -13.73 0.74
CA PRO A 75 5.44 -13.04 0.70
C PRO A 75 5.65 -12.26 -0.60
N ILE A 76 6.31 -11.09 -0.50
CA ILE A 76 6.49 -10.15 -1.61
C ILE A 76 7.03 -10.79 -2.91
N PRO A 77 8.00 -11.72 -2.86
CA PRO A 77 8.47 -12.39 -4.10
C PRO A 77 7.40 -13.18 -4.85
N ASP A 78 6.29 -13.50 -4.18
CA ASP A 78 5.20 -14.27 -4.80
C ASP A 78 4.11 -13.38 -5.44
N HIS A 79 4.10 -12.07 -5.18
CA HIS A 79 3.01 -11.17 -5.60
C HIS A 79 2.79 -11.18 -7.11
N ALA A 80 3.86 -11.06 -7.90
CA ALA A 80 3.76 -10.94 -9.36
C ALA A 80 3.24 -12.22 -10.00
N TRP A 81 3.89 -13.36 -9.74
CA TRP A 81 3.49 -14.61 -10.36
C TRP A 81 2.08 -15.04 -9.96
N MET A 82 1.68 -14.80 -8.70
CA MET A 82 0.33 -15.11 -8.23
C MET A 82 -0.71 -14.19 -8.88
N SER A 83 -0.42 -12.90 -9.00
CA SER A 83 -1.30 -11.94 -9.70
C SER A 83 -1.49 -12.31 -11.16
N ILE A 84 -0.40 -12.64 -11.87
CA ILE A 84 -0.41 -13.09 -13.26
C ILE A 84 -1.24 -14.38 -13.41
N ALA A 85 -1.02 -15.36 -12.53
CA ALA A 85 -1.77 -16.62 -12.57
C ALA A 85 -3.27 -16.40 -12.31
N ALA A 86 -3.63 -15.53 -11.37
CA ALA A 86 -5.02 -15.19 -11.06
C ALA A 86 -5.72 -14.51 -12.23
N LEU A 87 -5.09 -13.50 -12.85
CA LEU A 87 -5.62 -12.82 -14.03
C LEU A 87 -5.82 -13.81 -15.21
N LYS A 88 -4.85 -14.70 -15.46
CA LYS A 88 -4.97 -15.74 -16.49
C LYS A 88 -6.10 -16.75 -16.19
N ALA A 89 -6.39 -17.00 -14.91
CA ALA A 89 -7.50 -17.86 -14.47
C ALA A 89 -8.87 -17.15 -14.43
N GLY A 90 -8.96 -15.91 -14.90
CA GLY A 90 -10.20 -15.13 -14.92
C GLY A 90 -10.62 -14.55 -13.58
N LYS A 91 -9.68 -14.39 -12.64
CA LYS A 91 -9.96 -13.79 -11.32
C LYS A 91 -9.48 -12.35 -11.27
N HIS A 92 -10.30 -11.47 -10.67
CA HIS A 92 -9.82 -10.13 -10.28
C HIS A 92 -8.80 -10.26 -9.15
N VAL A 93 -7.95 -9.24 -8.99
CA VAL A 93 -6.82 -9.28 -8.05
C VAL A 93 -6.79 -8.04 -7.17
N LEU A 94 -6.79 -8.24 -5.86
CA LEU A 94 -6.32 -7.30 -4.86
C LEU A 94 -5.01 -7.86 -4.30
N CYS A 95 -3.90 -7.14 -4.42
CA CYS A 95 -2.59 -7.62 -3.97
C CYS A 95 -1.94 -6.63 -3.01
N THR A 96 -1.41 -7.11 -1.89
CA THR A 96 -0.62 -6.27 -0.99
C THR A 96 0.62 -5.71 -1.69
N VAL A 97 1.19 -4.69 -1.10
CA VAL A 97 2.35 -3.94 -1.62
C VAL A 97 3.68 -4.69 -1.45
N PRO A 98 4.62 -4.43 -2.33
CA PRO A 98 4.53 -3.80 -3.65
C PRO A 98 3.88 -4.73 -4.68
N MET A 99 3.49 -4.19 -5.84
CA MET A 99 2.87 -4.96 -6.92
C MET A 99 3.74 -6.12 -7.41
N ALA A 100 5.03 -5.86 -7.54
CA ALA A 100 6.03 -6.76 -8.09
C ALA A 100 7.44 -6.36 -7.63
N THR A 101 8.44 -7.14 -8.02
CA THR A 101 9.85 -6.89 -7.69
C THR A 101 10.70 -6.50 -8.92
N THR A 102 10.11 -6.50 -10.11
CA THR A 102 10.75 -6.07 -11.35
C THR A 102 9.81 -5.22 -12.20
N VAL A 103 10.38 -4.35 -13.04
CA VAL A 103 9.62 -3.54 -14.01
C VAL A 103 8.85 -4.41 -15.00
N GLU A 104 9.48 -5.52 -15.43
CA GLU A 104 8.87 -6.43 -16.40
C GLU A 104 7.62 -7.13 -15.83
N GLU A 105 7.66 -7.57 -14.58
CA GLU A 105 6.48 -8.13 -13.90
C GLU A 105 5.34 -7.10 -13.79
N CYS A 106 5.67 -5.84 -13.46
CA CYS A 106 4.68 -4.77 -13.46
C CYS A 106 4.03 -4.62 -14.84
N ARG A 107 4.82 -4.64 -15.92
CA ARG A 107 4.35 -4.55 -17.30
C ARG A 107 3.41 -5.70 -17.65
N GLN A 108 3.79 -6.94 -17.34
CA GLN A 108 2.98 -8.11 -17.62
C GLN A 108 1.62 -8.08 -16.91
N ILE A 109 1.58 -7.59 -15.66
CA ILE A 109 0.30 -7.44 -14.93
C ILE A 109 -0.59 -6.39 -15.61
N VAL A 110 -0.03 -5.23 -15.99
CA VAL A 110 -0.78 -4.17 -16.68
C VAL A 110 -1.33 -4.65 -18.01
N GLU A 111 -0.51 -5.33 -18.82
CA GLU A 111 -0.91 -5.90 -20.10
C GLU A 111 -2.03 -6.94 -19.95
N LEU A 112 -1.93 -7.83 -18.95
CA LEU A 112 -2.98 -8.81 -18.69
C LEU A 112 -4.30 -8.17 -18.24
N VAL A 113 -4.25 -7.13 -17.43
CA VAL A 113 -5.45 -6.35 -17.04
C VAL A 113 -6.11 -5.76 -18.28
N GLN A 114 -5.34 -5.20 -19.23
CA GLN A 114 -5.86 -4.69 -20.49
C GLN A 114 -6.51 -5.78 -21.35
N GLN A 115 -5.79 -6.89 -21.53
CA GLN A 115 -6.22 -8.00 -22.39
C GLN A 115 -7.48 -8.69 -21.87
N THR A 116 -7.60 -8.81 -20.54
CA THR A 116 -8.69 -9.57 -19.90
C THR A 116 -9.88 -8.70 -19.49
N GLY A 117 -9.69 -7.39 -19.33
CA GLY A 117 -10.68 -6.48 -18.72
C GLY A 117 -10.91 -6.72 -17.22
N LEU A 118 -10.13 -7.61 -16.60
CA LEU A 118 -10.20 -7.88 -15.18
C LEU A 118 -9.65 -6.70 -14.38
N LYS A 119 -10.02 -6.59 -13.11
CA LYS A 119 -9.58 -5.52 -12.25
C LYS A 119 -8.40 -5.96 -11.39
N TYR A 120 -7.43 -5.08 -11.28
CA TYR A 120 -6.29 -5.20 -10.38
C TYR A 120 -6.17 -3.95 -9.52
N MET A 121 -5.92 -4.13 -8.24
CA MET A 121 -5.61 -3.06 -7.30
C MET A 121 -4.43 -3.47 -6.42
N MET A 122 -3.45 -2.61 -6.28
CA MET A 122 -2.47 -2.75 -5.21
C MET A 122 -3.08 -2.22 -3.91
N ALA A 123 -3.10 -3.05 -2.87
CA ALA A 123 -3.66 -2.71 -1.57
C ALA A 123 -2.72 -1.78 -0.80
N GLU A 124 -2.53 -0.56 -1.34
CA GLU A 124 -1.69 0.45 -0.72
C GLU A 124 -2.42 1.14 0.43
N THR A 125 -2.00 0.85 1.64
CA THR A 125 -2.69 1.26 2.86
C THR A 125 -2.61 2.77 3.11
N VAL A 126 -1.49 3.41 2.79
CA VAL A 126 -1.25 4.82 3.12
C VAL A 126 -2.24 5.75 2.44
N VAL A 127 -2.62 5.48 1.18
CA VAL A 127 -3.57 6.32 0.45
C VAL A 127 -5.03 6.17 0.90
N TYR A 128 -5.26 5.27 1.86
CA TYR A 128 -6.52 5.08 2.55
C TYR A 128 -6.43 5.33 4.06
N SER A 129 -5.24 5.73 4.56
CA SER A 129 -5.09 6.18 5.93
C SER A 129 -5.91 7.44 6.18
N ARG A 130 -6.33 7.64 7.42
CA ARG A 130 -7.11 8.84 7.79
C ARG A 130 -6.34 10.12 7.51
N GLU A 131 -5.04 10.11 7.67
CA GLU A 131 -4.15 11.24 7.45
C GLU A 131 -4.11 11.62 5.95
N PHE A 132 -3.99 10.64 5.09
CA PHE A 132 -4.04 10.88 3.65
C PHE A 132 -5.43 11.35 3.20
N LEU A 133 -6.49 10.75 3.71
CA LEU A 133 -7.86 11.17 3.40
C LEU A 133 -8.12 12.61 3.83
N PHE A 134 -7.59 13.02 4.98
CA PHE A 134 -7.65 14.39 5.48
C PHE A 134 -6.91 15.37 4.55
N LEU A 135 -5.67 15.03 4.19
CA LEU A 135 -4.89 15.86 3.27
C LEU A 135 -5.50 15.96 1.88
N LYS A 136 -6.05 14.86 1.38
CA LYS A 136 -6.79 14.85 0.11
C LYS A 136 -8.02 15.76 0.14
N GLU A 137 -8.74 15.79 1.25
CA GLU A 137 -9.88 16.68 1.45
C GLU A 137 -9.45 18.15 1.47
N LEU A 138 -8.42 18.51 2.26
CA LEU A 138 -7.86 19.86 2.26
C LEU A 138 -7.36 20.30 0.88
N TYR A 139 -6.73 19.40 0.14
CA TYR A 139 -6.27 19.65 -1.22
C TYR A 139 -7.43 19.94 -2.17
N GLN A 140 -8.45 19.08 -2.15
CA GLN A 140 -9.65 19.24 -2.99
C GLN A 140 -10.45 20.52 -2.68
N GLN A 141 -10.44 20.97 -1.43
CA GLN A 141 -11.06 22.22 -1.00
C GLN A 141 -10.20 23.45 -1.31
N GLY A 142 -8.97 23.26 -1.83
CA GLY A 142 -8.03 24.33 -2.13
C GLY A 142 -7.44 25.01 -0.87
N GLU A 143 -7.57 24.35 0.28
CA GLU A 143 -7.09 24.87 1.55
C GLU A 143 -5.57 24.82 1.71
N LEU A 144 -4.91 23.85 1.04
CA LEU A 144 -3.44 23.78 0.98
C LEU A 144 -2.85 24.87 0.08
N GLY A 145 -3.66 25.45 -0.84
CA GLY A 145 -3.17 26.36 -1.87
C GLY A 145 -2.37 25.61 -2.94
N LYS A 146 -1.37 26.27 -3.55
CA LYS A 146 -0.44 25.58 -4.46
C LYS A 146 0.52 24.73 -3.63
N ILE A 147 0.64 23.46 -3.96
CA ILE A 147 1.67 22.59 -3.36
C ILE A 147 3.03 23.02 -3.88
N GLN A 148 3.99 23.16 -2.99
CA GLN A 148 5.37 23.55 -3.29
C GLN A 148 6.35 22.39 -3.13
N TYR A 149 6.09 21.49 -2.17
CA TYR A 149 6.97 20.40 -1.85
C TYR A 149 6.23 19.30 -1.09
N LEU A 150 6.67 18.05 -1.31
CA LEU A 150 6.19 16.86 -0.61
C LEU A 150 7.36 16.11 -0.01
N ALA A 151 7.19 15.57 1.19
CA ALA A 151 8.18 14.68 1.79
C ALA A 151 7.51 13.49 2.45
N ALA A 152 8.12 12.32 2.32
CA ALA A 152 7.63 11.11 2.97
C ALA A 152 8.78 10.22 3.45
N SER A 153 8.60 9.57 4.57
CA SER A 153 9.59 8.65 5.09
C SER A 153 8.95 7.41 5.71
N HIS A 154 9.59 6.26 5.51
CA HIS A 154 9.17 5.03 6.15
C HIS A 154 10.37 4.27 6.71
N PRO A 155 10.93 4.74 7.84
CA PRO A 155 11.83 3.94 8.64
C PRO A 155 11.10 2.74 9.23
N GLN A 156 11.73 1.57 9.12
CA GLN A 156 11.19 0.32 9.65
C GLN A 156 12.33 -0.64 9.94
N ASP A 157 12.39 -1.15 11.16
CA ASP A 157 13.34 -2.21 11.53
C ASP A 157 12.67 -3.57 11.30
N MET A 158 13.25 -4.35 10.39
CA MET A 158 12.75 -5.68 10.00
C MET A 158 13.50 -6.83 10.69
N ASP A 159 14.33 -6.55 11.70
CA ASP A 159 14.97 -7.60 12.47
C ASP A 159 13.93 -8.47 13.21
N GLY A 160 14.07 -9.79 13.04
CA GLY A 160 13.10 -10.74 13.60
C GLY A 160 11.84 -10.98 12.76
N TRP A 161 11.71 -10.32 11.62
CA TRP A 161 10.63 -10.57 10.67
C TRP A 161 10.91 -11.81 9.80
N PRO A 162 9.93 -12.35 9.04
CA PRO A 162 10.15 -13.49 8.16
C PRO A 162 11.33 -13.31 7.21
N GLU A 163 12.10 -14.38 6.99
CA GLU A 163 13.38 -14.38 6.28
C GLU A 163 13.35 -13.69 4.88
N TYR A 164 12.22 -13.69 4.18
CA TYR A 164 12.15 -13.04 2.87
C TYR A 164 12.42 -11.52 2.94
N TRP A 165 12.20 -10.87 4.11
CA TRP A 165 12.52 -9.46 4.31
C TRP A 165 14.03 -9.18 4.25
N GLU A 166 14.85 -10.13 4.67
CA GLU A 166 16.32 -10.00 4.63
C GLU A 166 16.87 -9.91 3.20
N ARG A 167 16.04 -10.23 2.20
CA ARG A 167 16.36 -10.10 0.77
C ARG A 167 15.82 -8.80 0.15
N MET A 168 15.08 -8.02 0.91
CA MET A 168 14.47 -6.80 0.42
C MET A 168 15.47 -5.63 0.43
N ILE A 169 15.41 -4.86 -0.63
CA ILE A 169 16.13 -3.60 -0.78
C ILE A 169 15.21 -2.48 -0.25
N PRO A 170 15.72 -1.46 0.48
CA PRO A 170 14.85 -0.43 1.05
C PRO A 170 13.89 0.19 0.04
N MET A 171 14.38 0.67 -1.11
CA MET A 171 13.52 1.29 -2.13
C MET A 171 12.61 0.30 -2.85
N HIS A 172 12.88 -1.00 -2.89
CA HIS A 172 11.94 -1.98 -3.45
C HIS A 172 10.65 -2.11 -2.62
N TYR A 173 10.65 -1.60 -1.37
CA TYR A 173 9.48 -1.50 -0.53
C TYR A 173 9.14 -0.04 -0.20
N ALA A 174 9.09 0.81 -1.22
CA ALA A 174 8.90 2.25 -1.07
C ALA A 174 7.48 2.74 -1.39
N THR A 175 6.53 1.85 -1.72
CA THR A 175 5.19 2.27 -2.14
C THR A 175 4.48 3.12 -1.09
N HIS A 176 4.68 2.88 0.20
CA HIS A 176 4.09 3.66 1.29
C HIS A 176 4.56 5.14 1.34
N VAL A 177 5.72 5.45 0.78
CA VAL A 177 6.22 6.83 0.70
C VAL A 177 6.03 7.46 -0.68
N VAL A 178 5.91 6.63 -1.71
CA VAL A 178 5.64 7.07 -3.09
C VAL A 178 4.18 7.40 -3.30
N SER A 179 3.31 6.50 -2.85
CA SER A 179 1.88 6.55 -3.11
C SER A 179 1.19 7.82 -2.59
N PRO A 180 1.46 8.32 -1.37
CA PRO A 180 0.80 9.53 -0.91
C PRO A 180 1.22 10.77 -1.71
N CYS A 181 2.48 10.85 -2.15
CA CYS A 181 2.97 11.94 -2.98
C CYS A 181 2.25 11.97 -4.34
N LEU A 182 2.26 10.85 -5.04
CA LEU A 182 1.66 10.75 -6.37
C LEU A 182 0.12 10.72 -6.31
N GLY A 183 -0.44 10.07 -5.30
CA GLY A 183 -1.88 9.99 -5.08
C GLY A 183 -2.53 11.33 -4.73
N LEU A 184 -1.86 12.18 -3.95
CA LEU A 184 -2.36 13.53 -3.64
C LEU A 184 -2.37 14.40 -4.90
N MET A 185 -1.27 14.36 -5.68
CA MET A 185 -1.11 15.13 -6.92
C MET A 185 -1.94 14.55 -8.07
N ASN A 186 -2.54 13.38 -7.90
CA ASN A 186 -3.25 12.63 -8.95
C ASN A 186 -2.43 12.52 -10.24
N SER A 187 -1.14 12.19 -10.09
CA SER A 187 -0.17 12.15 -11.17
C SER A 187 0.74 10.92 -11.07
N ARG A 188 1.76 10.85 -11.89
CA ARG A 188 2.78 9.81 -11.90
C ARG A 188 4.18 10.41 -11.79
N ALA A 189 5.15 9.61 -11.36
CA ALA A 189 6.55 10.01 -11.42
C ALA A 189 7.05 9.95 -12.87
N GLU A 190 7.89 10.91 -13.26
CA GLU A 190 8.53 10.95 -14.57
C GLU A 190 9.98 10.45 -14.51
N TYR A 191 10.74 10.88 -13.50
CA TYR A 191 12.10 10.41 -13.24
C TYR A 191 12.45 10.52 -11.76
N VAL A 192 13.51 9.83 -11.38
CA VAL A 192 14.05 9.80 -10.02
C VAL A 192 15.54 10.06 -10.00
N SER A 193 16.04 10.60 -8.87
CA SER A 193 17.46 10.66 -8.52
C SER A 193 17.59 10.22 -7.05
N CYS A 194 18.39 9.19 -6.80
CA CYS A 194 18.48 8.55 -5.49
C CYS A 194 19.94 8.32 -5.10
N PHE A 195 20.22 8.55 -3.82
CA PHE A 195 21.52 8.23 -3.23
C PHE A 195 21.37 7.16 -2.15
N GLY A 196 22.26 6.20 -2.18
CA GLY A 196 22.46 5.25 -1.09
C GLY A 196 23.35 5.85 -0.02
N SER A 197 23.03 5.62 1.24
CA SER A 197 23.74 6.14 2.41
C SER A 197 24.00 5.05 3.44
N GLY A 198 25.13 5.14 4.12
CA GLY A 198 25.55 4.18 5.13
C GLY A 198 25.90 2.81 4.53
N THR A 199 26.15 1.86 5.40
CA THR A 199 26.48 0.47 5.03
C THR A 199 25.64 -0.46 5.88
N VAL A 200 24.87 -1.32 5.25
CA VAL A 200 24.14 -2.38 5.93
C VAL A 200 25.09 -3.51 6.32
N ARG A 201 24.82 -4.21 7.41
CA ARG A 201 25.64 -5.33 7.90
C ARG A 201 25.75 -6.47 6.88
N ASP A 202 26.83 -7.24 6.98
CA ASP A 202 27.26 -8.21 5.97
C ASP A 202 26.25 -9.33 5.72
N ASP A 203 25.57 -9.81 6.75
CA ASP A 203 24.58 -10.89 6.61
C ASP A 203 23.38 -10.44 5.75
N ILE A 204 22.87 -9.23 5.95
CA ILE A 204 21.79 -8.64 5.13
C ILE A 204 22.33 -8.32 3.72
N ARG A 205 23.52 -7.73 3.63
CA ARG A 205 24.13 -7.42 2.33
C ARG A 205 24.27 -8.67 1.46
N ASN A 206 24.72 -9.78 2.04
CA ASN A 206 24.92 -11.03 1.30
C ASN A 206 23.59 -11.65 0.83
N LYS A 207 22.50 -11.42 1.51
CA LYS A 207 21.16 -11.93 1.16
C LYS A 207 20.43 -11.04 0.17
N SER A 208 20.49 -9.73 0.36
CA SER A 208 19.77 -8.75 -0.46
C SER A 208 20.54 -8.29 -1.70
N GLY A 209 21.87 -8.41 -1.70
CA GLY A 209 22.75 -7.79 -2.71
C GLY A 209 22.90 -6.26 -2.55
N ASN A 210 22.19 -5.65 -1.62
CA ASN A 210 22.23 -4.21 -1.36
C ASN A 210 23.28 -3.87 -0.29
N ARG A 211 24.07 -2.81 -0.54
CA ARG A 211 25.07 -2.31 0.41
C ARG A 211 24.60 -1.15 1.27
N PHE A 212 23.51 -0.48 0.90
CA PHE A 212 23.07 0.74 1.55
C PHE A 212 22.15 0.45 2.75
N ALA A 213 22.41 1.11 3.87
CA ALA A 213 21.51 1.08 5.01
C ALA A 213 20.25 1.94 4.76
N VAL A 214 20.44 3.10 4.12
CA VAL A 214 19.36 4.04 3.80
C VAL A 214 19.42 4.38 2.32
N GLU A 215 18.28 4.53 1.68
CA GLU A 215 18.16 5.10 0.34
C GLU A 215 17.27 6.34 0.40
N SER A 216 17.75 7.46 -0.17
CA SER A 216 17.13 8.78 -0.17
C SER A 216 16.96 9.27 -1.60
N CYS A 217 15.74 9.52 -2.00
CA CYS A 217 15.34 9.73 -3.38
C CYS A 217 14.52 11.01 -3.55
N HIS A 218 14.83 11.78 -4.59
CA HIS A 218 13.95 12.80 -5.14
C HIS A 218 13.25 12.25 -6.38
N LEU A 219 11.94 12.48 -6.46
CA LEU A 219 11.14 12.12 -7.63
C LEU A 219 10.47 13.35 -8.22
N ALA A 220 10.53 13.49 -9.53
CA ALA A 220 9.83 14.52 -10.29
C ALA A 220 8.45 14.01 -10.66
N ILE A 221 7.44 14.82 -10.40
CA ILE A 221 6.04 14.51 -10.70
C ILE A 221 5.74 15.00 -12.11
N LYS A 222 5.18 14.13 -12.95
CA LYS A 222 4.90 14.45 -14.34
C LYS A 222 3.92 15.63 -14.46
N ASP A 223 4.19 16.53 -15.40
CA ASP A 223 3.41 17.74 -15.69
C ASP A 223 3.25 18.66 -14.47
N SER A 224 4.24 18.68 -13.57
CA SER A 224 4.26 19.47 -12.35
C SER A 224 5.65 20.06 -12.09
N ASP A 225 5.68 21.21 -11.42
CA ASP A 225 6.89 21.80 -10.88
C ASP A 225 7.21 21.34 -9.44
N VAL A 226 6.40 20.41 -8.91
CA VAL A 226 6.57 19.83 -7.57
C VAL A 226 7.52 18.65 -7.61
N VAL A 227 8.45 18.63 -6.66
CA VAL A 227 9.34 17.50 -6.38
C VAL A 227 8.93 16.90 -5.05
N ALA A 228 8.96 15.57 -4.95
CA ALA A 228 8.82 14.89 -3.69
C ALA A 228 10.15 14.28 -3.25
N HIS A 229 10.44 14.35 -1.96
CA HIS A 229 11.57 13.69 -1.31
C HIS A 229 11.07 12.51 -0.51
N ILE A 230 11.60 11.32 -0.81
CA ILE A 230 11.27 10.09 -0.10
C ILE A 230 12.54 9.42 0.42
N TRP A 231 12.47 8.77 1.57
CA TRP A 231 13.58 7.98 2.07
C TRP A 231 13.11 6.78 2.87
N ARG A 232 13.94 5.72 2.84
CA ARG A 232 13.61 4.42 3.39
C ARG A 232 14.83 3.70 3.95
N PHE A 233 14.64 2.96 5.04
CA PHE A 233 15.54 1.91 5.49
C PHE A 233 14.75 0.72 6.06
N LEU A 234 15.42 -0.43 6.18
CA LEU A 234 14.85 -1.68 6.68
C LEU A 234 15.66 -2.27 7.82
N TYR A 235 16.94 -1.91 7.94
CA TYR A 235 17.90 -2.49 8.91
C TYR A 235 18.92 -1.44 9.35
N ASP A 236 19.61 -1.73 10.44
CA ASP A 236 20.80 -1.02 10.93
C ASP A 236 20.59 0.49 11.18
N THR A 237 19.39 0.87 11.55
CA THR A 237 19.06 2.24 11.94
C THR A 237 18.19 2.22 13.19
N ALA A 238 18.61 2.95 14.22
CA ALA A 238 17.95 2.94 15.54
C ALA A 238 16.59 3.69 15.53
N ARG A 239 15.69 3.30 14.63
CA ARG A 239 14.31 3.75 14.59
C ARG A 239 13.41 2.64 14.08
N GLN A 240 12.57 2.09 14.93
CA GLN A 240 11.80 0.90 14.62
C GLN A 240 10.74 1.11 13.56
N TYR A 241 9.86 2.09 13.73
CA TYR A 241 8.74 2.33 12.81
C TYR A 241 8.33 3.80 12.75
N ARG A 242 8.08 4.29 11.54
CA ARG A 242 7.35 5.52 11.25
C ARG A 242 6.89 5.47 9.79
N GLU A 243 5.64 5.71 9.54
CA GLU A 243 5.12 6.12 8.23
C GLU A 243 4.81 7.62 8.29
N SER A 244 5.30 8.40 7.34
CA SER A 244 5.03 9.83 7.36
C SER A 244 4.85 10.41 5.97
N PHE A 245 4.02 11.45 5.92
CA PHE A 245 3.75 12.21 4.72
C PHE A 245 3.56 13.68 5.09
N ASP A 246 4.49 14.52 4.67
CA ASP A 246 4.49 15.95 4.91
C ASP A 246 4.13 16.70 3.62
N VAL A 247 3.30 17.71 3.72
CA VAL A 247 2.79 18.50 2.60
C VAL A 247 3.02 19.99 2.85
N TYR A 248 3.74 20.63 1.96
CA TYR A 248 4.04 22.07 2.06
C TYR A 248 3.31 22.83 0.96
N GLY A 249 2.26 23.54 1.36
CA GLY A 249 1.43 24.38 0.49
C GLY A 249 1.56 25.87 0.75
N THR A 250 1.06 26.68 -0.16
CA THR A 250 1.15 28.16 -0.03
C THR A 250 0.18 28.75 0.99
N LYS A 251 -0.88 28.02 1.37
CA LYS A 251 -1.85 28.46 2.38
C LYS A 251 -1.74 27.68 3.68
N LYS A 252 -1.62 26.36 3.58
CA LYS A 252 -1.42 25.47 4.71
C LYS A 252 -0.36 24.43 4.40
N SER A 253 0.36 24.00 5.44
CA SER A 253 1.30 22.89 5.41
C SER A 253 0.96 21.92 6.54
N PHE A 254 1.18 20.64 6.29
CA PHE A 254 0.95 19.57 7.25
C PHE A 254 2.26 18.84 7.51
N GLU A 255 2.60 18.69 8.77
CA GLU A 255 3.75 17.91 9.21
C GLU A 255 3.30 16.72 10.07
N TRP A 256 3.76 15.56 9.68
CA TRP A 256 3.50 14.33 10.43
C TRP A 256 4.30 14.30 11.72
N THR A 257 3.68 13.84 12.79
CA THR A 257 4.34 13.76 14.09
C THR A 257 5.65 12.95 14.05
N LEU A 258 6.64 13.39 14.83
CA LEU A 258 7.89 12.63 15.03
C LEU A 258 7.74 11.49 16.03
N VAL A 259 6.79 11.61 16.95
CA VAL A 259 6.53 10.61 17.99
C VAL A 259 5.13 10.04 17.76
N GLU A 260 5.05 8.74 17.51
CA GLU A 260 3.78 8.07 17.27
C GLU A 260 2.80 8.30 18.41
N GLY A 261 1.53 8.53 18.07
CA GLY A 261 0.49 8.86 19.04
C GLY A 261 0.41 10.35 19.47
N GLN A 262 1.38 11.18 19.06
CA GLN A 262 1.27 12.63 19.22
C GLN A 262 0.48 13.24 18.07
N PRO A 263 -0.16 14.41 18.27
CA PRO A 263 -0.86 15.11 17.18
C PRO A 263 0.07 15.52 16.04
N HIS A 264 -0.42 15.47 14.82
CA HIS A 264 0.21 16.12 13.67
C HIS A 264 0.09 17.62 13.79
N ILE A 265 0.90 18.38 13.03
CA ILE A 265 0.90 19.84 13.05
C ILE A 265 0.38 20.38 11.72
N LEU A 266 -0.56 21.31 11.80
CA LEU A 266 -1.03 22.09 10.68
C LEU A 266 -0.52 23.53 10.82
N HIS A 267 0.23 23.97 9.82
CA HIS A 267 0.70 25.35 9.70
C HIS A 267 -0.25 26.13 8.80
N THR A 268 -0.51 27.39 9.15
CA THR A 268 -1.32 28.31 8.34
C THR A 268 -0.48 29.53 7.99
N ALA A 269 -0.40 29.85 6.70
CA ALA A 269 0.41 30.97 6.22
C ALA A 269 0.00 32.30 6.84
N LYS A 270 0.98 33.19 7.02
CA LYS A 270 0.78 34.58 7.44
C LYS A 270 -0.18 35.32 6.51
N GLN A 271 -1.32 35.81 7.03
CA GLN A 271 -2.21 36.67 6.27
C GLN A 271 -3.18 37.38 7.24
N PRO A 272 -2.99 38.57 7.69
CA PRO A 272 -1.79 39.37 7.95
C PRO A 272 -1.06 38.97 9.25
N GLU A 273 -1.61 38.02 10.01
CA GLU A 273 -1.12 37.56 11.30
C GLU A 273 0.11 36.65 11.19
N PRO A 274 0.90 36.49 12.25
CA PRO A 274 1.95 35.48 12.31
C PRO A 274 1.41 34.07 12.07
N GLU A 275 2.27 33.19 11.56
CA GLU A 275 1.97 31.76 11.45
C GLU A 275 1.52 31.20 12.80
N ILE A 276 0.45 30.37 12.76
CA ILE A 276 -0.08 29.66 13.94
C ILE A 276 0.03 28.16 13.68
N PRO A 277 1.10 27.50 14.16
CA PRO A 277 1.15 26.05 14.14
C PRO A 277 0.12 25.50 15.12
N SER A 278 -0.72 24.58 14.66
CA SER A 278 -1.81 24.02 15.48
C SER A 278 -1.78 22.49 15.45
N PRO A 279 -1.88 21.83 16.61
CA PRO A 279 -2.16 20.41 16.64
C PRO A 279 -3.46 20.11 15.92
N VAL A 280 -3.46 19.06 15.08
CA VAL A 280 -4.65 18.64 14.34
C VAL A 280 -5.10 17.25 14.76
N THR A 281 -6.40 17.10 15.00
CA THR A 281 -7.03 15.80 15.18
C THR A 281 -7.64 15.37 13.85
N VAL A 282 -7.11 14.30 13.29
CA VAL A 282 -7.55 13.77 12.01
C VAL A 282 -8.79 12.88 12.21
N PRO A 283 -9.90 13.10 11.47
CA PRO A 283 -11.08 12.25 11.54
C PRO A 283 -10.81 10.81 11.11
N ASP A 284 -11.57 9.85 11.62
CA ASP A 284 -11.44 8.43 11.24
C ASP A 284 -12.10 8.06 9.90
N TYR A 285 -12.85 8.97 9.31
CA TYR A 285 -13.58 8.80 8.05
C TYR A 285 -14.51 7.58 7.98
N ALA A 286 -14.85 6.99 9.12
CA ALA A 286 -15.74 5.84 9.19
C ALA A 286 -17.11 6.10 8.53
N HIS A 287 -17.58 7.35 8.54
CA HIS A 287 -18.84 7.75 7.91
C HIS A 287 -18.89 7.49 6.39
N ARG A 288 -17.73 7.38 5.73
CA ARG A 288 -17.64 7.07 4.29
C ARG A 288 -17.83 5.58 3.97
N LEU A 289 -17.91 4.74 4.99
CA LEU A 289 -17.99 3.29 4.87
C LEU A 289 -19.42 2.77 5.16
N PRO A 290 -19.80 1.62 4.59
CA PRO A 290 -20.95 0.86 5.03
C PRO A 290 -20.92 0.63 6.55
N GLU A 291 -22.08 0.79 7.22
CA GLU A 291 -22.17 0.75 8.67
C GLU A 291 -21.50 -0.49 9.31
N PRO A 292 -21.67 -1.72 8.82
CA PRO A 292 -21.10 -2.90 9.46
C PRO A 292 -19.57 -2.97 9.49
N ILE A 293 -18.88 -2.21 8.63
CA ILE A 293 -17.40 -2.21 8.57
C ILE A 293 -16.77 -0.94 9.16
N ARG A 294 -17.56 0.04 9.58
CA ARG A 294 -17.06 1.26 10.24
C ARG A 294 -16.19 1.03 11.47
N PRO A 295 -16.50 0.04 12.35
CA PRO A 295 -15.67 -0.21 13.53
C PRO A 295 -14.22 -0.53 13.21
N PHE A 296 -13.92 -1.10 12.03
CA PHE A 296 -12.57 -1.49 11.62
C PHE A 296 -11.65 -0.33 11.23
N THR A 297 -12.14 0.92 11.24
CA THR A 297 -11.28 2.12 11.12
C THR A 297 -10.49 2.42 12.39
N ARG A 298 -10.77 1.71 13.49
CA ARG A 298 -10.11 1.88 14.79
C ARG A 298 -9.41 0.59 15.17
N SER A 299 -8.43 0.70 16.08
CA SER A 299 -7.77 -0.46 16.65
C SER A 299 -8.79 -1.33 17.36
N ILE A 300 -8.98 -2.55 16.84
CA ILE A 300 -9.78 -3.58 17.52
C ILE A 300 -8.77 -4.57 18.09
N GLN A 301 -8.57 -4.50 19.41
CA GLN A 301 -7.79 -5.52 20.12
C GLN A 301 -8.68 -6.74 20.31
N ASP A 302 -8.51 -7.71 19.43
CA ASP A 302 -9.09 -9.04 19.58
C ASP A 302 -7.98 -10.04 19.89
N SER A 303 -7.96 -10.59 21.08
CA SER A 303 -6.99 -11.61 21.49
C SER A 303 -7.14 -12.92 20.70
N ALA A 304 -8.26 -13.15 20.03
CA ALA A 304 -8.47 -14.27 19.12
C ALA A 304 -7.96 -13.98 17.70
N HIS A 305 -7.57 -12.75 17.39
CA HIS A 305 -7.02 -12.39 16.09
C HIS A 305 -5.64 -13.02 15.91
N LEU A 306 -5.52 -13.98 14.99
CA LEU A 306 -4.34 -14.82 14.82
C LEU A 306 -3.34 -14.24 13.82
N SER A 307 -3.55 -13.02 13.38
CA SER A 307 -2.65 -12.32 12.49
C SER A 307 -1.80 -11.31 13.26
N PHE A 308 -0.93 -10.71 12.53
CA PHE A 308 -0.07 -9.64 12.97
C PHE A 308 -0.91 -8.38 13.27
N ILE A 309 -0.96 -7.99 14.54
CA ILE A 309 -1.71 -6.80 14.96
C ILE A 309 -0.84 -5.56 14.72
N GLN A 310 -1.16 -4.80 13.69
CA GLN A 310 -0.61 -3.46 13.45
C GLN A 310 -1.63 -2.40 13.88
N GLY A 311 -1.85 -2.24 15.17
CA GLY A 311 -2.67 -1.14 15.67
C GLY A 311 -4.00 -0.96 14.90
N ALA A 312 -4.32 0.28 14.52
CA ALA A 312 -5.53 0.62 13.74
C ALA A 312 -5.41 0.27 12.23
N GLY A 313 -4.69 -0.78 11.85
CA GLY A 313 -4.51 -1.18 10.45
C GLY A 313 -4.04 0.00 9.57
N HIS A 314 -2.79 0.44 9.73
CA HIS A 314 -2.23 1.57 8.98
C HIS A 314 -3.19 2.79 8.94
N GLY A 315 -3.45 3.40 10.11
CA GLY A 315 -4.32 4.58 10.18
C GLY A 315 -5.79 4.32 9.84
N GLY A 316 -6.28 3.08 10.01
CA GLY A 316 -7.67 2.71 9.74
C GLY A 316 -7.99 2.45 8.28
N SER A 317 -7.00 2.19 7.44
CA SER A 317 -7.12 2.05 5.99
C SER A 317 -7.77 0.76 5.50
N HIS A 318 -7.66 -0.35 6.23
CA HIS A 318 -8.08 -1.68 5.78
C HIS A 318 -9.56 -1.74 5.33
N PRO A 319 -10.56 -1.22 6.08
CA PRO A 319 -11.93 -1.26 5.62
C PRO A 319 -12.18 -0.36 4.39
N HIS A 320 -11.42 0.74 4.24
CA HIS A 320 -11.50 1.59 3.06
C HIS A 320 -10.97 0.89 1.82
N LEU A 321 -9.83 0.17 1.91
CA LEU A 321 -9.27 -0.65 0.84
C LEU A 321 -10.26 -1.72 0.38
N VAL A 322 -10.81 -2.48 1.32
CA VAL A 322 -11.81 -3.52 1.04
C VAL A 322 -13.04 -2.91 0.37
N ASN A 323 -13.56 -1.80 0.92
CA ASN A 323 -14.73 -1.14 0.37
C ASN A 323 -14.49 -0.61 -1.05
N GLU A 324 -13.33 -0.02 -1.32
CA GLU A 324 -13.00 0.46 -2.66
C GLU A 324 -13.00 -0.67 -3.68
N PHE A 325 -12.28 -1.76 -3.40
CA PHE A 325 -12.16 -2.85 -4.35
C PHE A 325 -13.50 -3.56 -4.59
N VAL A 326 -14.23 -3.88 -3.52
CA VAL A 326 -15.56 -4.50 -3.61
C VAL A 326 -16.54 -3.61 -4.39
N THR A 327 -16.53 -2.31 -4.11
CA THR A 327 -17.41 -1.35 -4.79
C THR A 327 -17.04 -1.22 -6.28
N ALA A 328 -15.75 -1.11 -6.60
CA ALA A 328 -15.26 -1.04 -7.96
C ALA A 328 -15.69 -2.26 -8.79
N LEU A 329 -15.56 -3.47 -8.24
CA LEU A 329 -16.01 -4.69 -8.90
C LEU A 329 -17.53 -4.70 -9.15
N ARG A 330 -18.31 -4.27 -8.17
CA ARG A 330 -19.79 -4.25 -8.28
C ARG A 330 -20.29 -3.18 -9.24
N GLU A 331 -19.59 -2.08 -9.38
CA GLU A 331 -19.89 -0.99 -10.29
C GLU A 331 -19.29 -1.18 -11.69
N GLY A 332 -18.39 -2.16 -11.87
CA GLY A 332 -17.71 -2.43 -13.13
C GLY A 332 -16.67 -1.37 -13.52
N ARG A 333 -16.26 -0.52 -12.57
CA ARG A 333 -15.22 0.51 -12.77
C ARG A 333 -13.84 0.02 -12.34
N ASP A 334 -12.81 0.76 -12.72
CA ASP A 334 -11.47 0.51 -12.20
C ASP A 334 -11.39 0.93 -10.72
N PRO A 335 -10.68 0.15 -9.89
CA PRO A 335 -10.35 0.54 -8.53
C PRO A 335 -9.26 1.62 -8.52
N TRP A 336 -9.09 2.27 -7.39
CA TRP A 336 -7.99 3.20 -7.18
C TRP A 336 -7.10 2.72 -6.01
N PRO A 337 -5.75 2.53 -6.18
CA PRO A 337 -5.03 2.62 -7.46
C PRO A 337 -5.33 1.43 -8.38
N ASN A 338 -5.48 1.68 -9.67
CA ASN A 338 -5.58 0.62 -10.67
C ASN A 338 -4.19 0.04 -11.02
N ALA A 339 -4.14 -0.90 -11.97
CA ALA A 339 -2.89 -1.56 -12.36
C ALA A 339 -1.81 -0.58 -12.85
N VAL A 340 -2.19 0.46 -13.61
CA VAL A 340 -1.24 1.46 -14.14
C VAL A 340 -0.63 2.31 -13.04
N GLN A 341 -1.46 2.81 -12.12
CA GLN A 341 -0.98 3.58 -10.97
C GLN A 341 -0.12 2.70 -10.04
N SER A 342 -0.55 1.47 -9.80
CA SER A 342 0.19 0.49 -8.99
C SER A 342 1.57 0.19 -9.58
N ALA A 343 1.66 0.03 -10.91
CA ALA A 343 2.92 -0.20 -11.61
C ALA A 343 3.85 1.03 -11.53
N ASN A 344 3.33 2.24 -11.76
CA ASN A 344 4.14 3.45 -11.65
C ASN A 344 4.67 3.62 -10.22
N TRP A 345 3.83 3.49 -9.19
CA TRP A 345 4.25 3.62 -7.80
C TRP A 345 5.30 2.58 -7.38
N THR A 346 5.14 1.34 -7.82
CA THR A 346 6.12 0.28 -7.57
C THR A 346 7.44 0.56 -8.28
N CYS A 347 7.40 0.97 -9.56
CA CYS A 347 8.59 1.22 -10.35
C CYS A 347 9.40 2.44 -9.88
N VAL A 348 8.79 3.40 -9.16
CA VAL A 348 9.56 4.48 -8.52
C VAL A 348 10.65 3.90 -7.62
N GLY A 349 10.31 2.94 -6.77
CA GLY A 349 11.29 2.32 -5.89
C GLY A 349 12.35 1.52 -6.62
N LEU A 350 11.97 0.75 -7.66
CA LEU A 350 12.90 -0.03 -8.47
C LEU A 350 13.92 0.88 -9.19
N CYS A 351 13.44 1.92 -9.87
CA CYS A 351 14.28 2.91 -10.55
C CYS A 351 15.11 3.76 -9.57
N ALA A 352 14.60 4.01 -8.36
CA ALA A 352 15.36 4.70 -7.32
C ALA A 352 16.58 3.91 -6.88
N HIS A 353 16.46 2.59 -6.70
CA HIS A 353 17.59 1.74 -6.38
C HIS A 353 18.64 1.72 -7.53
N GLU A 354 18.20 1.62 -8.79
CA GLU A 354 19.10 1.74 -9.95
C GLU A 354 19.88 3.05 -9.92
N SER A 355 19.20 4.17 -9.65
CA SER A 355 19.81 5.49 -9.51
C SER A 355 20.83 5.51 -8.37
N ALA A 356 20.53 4.92 -7.22
CA ALA A 356 21.46 4.85 -6.08
C ALA A 356 22.73 4.06 -6.41
N LEU A 357 22.61 2.94 -7.12
CA LEU A 357 23.74 2.16 -7.61
C LEU A 357 24.59 2.94 -8.63
N ALA A 358 23.96 3.80 -9.41
CA ALA A 358 24.60 4.67 -10.40
C ALA A 358 25.08 6.03 -9.83
N GLY A 359 25.13 6.17 -8.49
CA GLY A 359 25.65 7.38 -7.83
C GLY A 359 24.76 8.62 -7.98
N GLY A 360 23.43 8.42 -8.04
CA GLY A 360 22.44 9.50 -8.11
C GLY A 360 22.07 9.93 -9.53
N GLN A 361 22.48 9.18 -10.55
CA GLN A 361 22.08 9.48 -11.93
C GLN A 361 20.56 9.46 -12.08
N ILE A 362 20.03 10.35 -12.91
CA ILE A 362 18.60 10.41 -13.20
C ILE A 362 18.19 9.15 -13.96
N VAL A 363 17.19 8.46 -13.43
CA VAL A 363 16.54 7.31 -14.07
C VAL A 363 15.10 7.69 -14.45
N ARG A 364 14.72 7.50 -15.71
CA ARG A 364 13.35 7.73 -16.19
C ARG A 364 12.47 6.54 -15.86
N LEU A 365 11.25 6.86 -15.40
CA LEU A 365 10.25 5.85 -15.12
C LEU A 365 9.70 5.24 -16.43
N PRO A 366 9.41 3.93 -16.43
CA PRO A 366 8.67 3.30 -17.53
C PRO A 366 7.29 3.94 -17.70
N ASP A 367 6.83 4.04 -18.94
CA ASP A 367 5.46 4.45 -19.21
C ASP A 367 4.55 3.21 -19.26
N PHE A 368 3.50 3.23 -18.43
CA PHE A 368 2.47 2.20 -18.35
C PHE A 368 1.13 2.70 -18.89
N THR A 369 1.07 3.86 -19.56
CA THR A 369 -0.17 4.32 -20.17
C THR A 369 -0.71 3.27 -21.11
N LEU A 370 -1.99 2.99 -20.94
CA LEU A 370 -2.72 2.07 -21.78
C LEU A 370 -2.81 2.67 -23.19
N ALA A 371 -2.49 1.89 -24.22
CA ALA A 371 -2.61 2.28 -25.61
C ALA A 371 -4.09 2.36 -26.01
#